data_8d6560d69ad0039fd64819138336fdc2
#
_entry.id   8d6560d69ad0039fd64819138336fdc2
#
_cell.length_a   1.000
_cell.length_b   1.000
_cell.length_c   1.000
_cell.angle_alpha   90.00
_cell.angle_beta   90.00
_cell.angle_gamma   90.00
#
_symmetry.space_group_name_H-M   'P 1'
#
loop_
_entity.id
_entity.type
_entity.pdbx_description
1 polymer ?
#
loop_
_entity_poly.entity_id
_entity_poly.type
_entity_poly.pdbx_seq_one_letter_code
_entity_poly.pdbx_strand_id
1 'polypeptide(L)'
;NRFTRRELTEQEVYVFTVVLCDNDIDRDYERFTPGALEQLAQLYVGKTGIFDHDPKSSGQTARIYAAWVDTAPGETTQVGEAYQRLMARAYLPRTKENQALIEQLDAGIKKEVSVGCAVGSVTCSVCGTPRKEGCAHQKGYRPSGGPALLRPLARRAGKK
;
A
#
# COMPACT_ATOMS: atom_id res chain seq x y z
N ASN A 1 -1.28 23.15 -0.55
CA ASN A 1 -2.22 23.43 -1.68
C ASN A 1 -1.69 23.04 -3.10
N ARG A 2 -0.75 22.11 -3.20
CA ARG A 2 -0.15 21.70 -4.49
C ARG A 2 -1.17 21.12 -5.49
N PHE A 3 -2.24 20.49 -5.00
CA PHE A 3 -3.21 19.77 -5.83
C PHE A 3 -4.57 20.46 -5.94
N THR A 4 -4.73 21.61 -5.32
CA THR A 4 -5.96 22.37 -5.30
C THR A 4 -5.89 23.57 -6.24
N ARG A 5 -7.02 24.02 -6.80
CA ARG A 5 -7.08 25.22 -7.65
C ARG A 5 -7.11 26.52 -6.87
N ARG A 6 -7.44 26.45 -5.59
CA ARG A 6 -7.37 27.54 -4.61
C ARG A 6 -6.74 27.03 -3.32
N GLU A 7 -6.28 27.90 -2.51
CA GLU A 7 -5.84 27.52 -1.15
C GLU A 7 -7.03 27.04 -0.32
N LEU A 8 -6.80 25.96 0.39
CA LEU A 8 -7.70 25.41 1.40
C LEU A 8 -7.09 25.62 2.77
N THR A 9 -7.90 26.08 3.71
CA THR A 9 -7.50 26.22 5.11
C THR A 9 -7.58 24.89 5.83
N GLU A 10 -6.97 24.78 7.01
CA GLU A 10 -7.04 23.59 7.86
C GLU A 10 -8.48 23.25 8.28
N GLN A 11 -9.33 24.28 8.45
CA GLN A 11 -10.74 24.07 8.78
C GLN A 11 -11.55 23.50 7.62
N GLU A 12 -11.12 23.71 6.38
CA GLU A 12 -11.83 23.21 5.19
C GLU A 12 -11.51 21.78 4.84
N VAL A 13 -10.45 21.19 5.46
CA VAL A 13 -10.00 19.85 5.15
C VAL A 13 -9.96 18.97 6.40
N TYR A 14 -10.21 17.69 6.20
CA TYR A 14 -9.91 16.62 7.15
C TYR A 14 -8.67 15.90 6.67
N VAL A 15 -7.64 15.85 7.51
CA VAL A 15 -6.35 15.23 7.21
C VAL A 15 -6.21 13.96 8.03
N PHE A 16 -5.76 12.89 7.41
CA PHE A 16 -5.51 11.61 8.08
C PHE A 16 -4.25 10.94 7.52
N THR A 17 -3.68 10.08 8.35
CA THR A 17 -2.53 9.24 7.98
C THR A 17 -2.96 7.79 7.91
N VAL A 18 -2.47 7.06 6.94
CA VAL A 18 -2.85 5.67 6.70
C VAL A 18 -1.64 4.86 6.25
N VAL A 19 -1.60 3.58 6.66
CA VAL A 19 -0.68 2.58 6.11
C VAL A 19 -1.30 2.03 4.82
N LEU A 20 -0.61 2.17 3.70
CA LEU A 20 -1.09 1.67 2.41
C LEU A 20 -0.77 0.19 2.19
N CYS A 21 0.44 -0.21 2.49
CA CYS A 21 0.94 -1.58 2.42
C CYS A 21 2.29 -1.66 3.16
N ASP A 22 2.87 -2.85 3.21
CA ASP A 22 4.15 -3.11 3.86
C ASP A 22 5.02 -4.10 3.07
N ASN A 23 6.16 -4.50 3.64
CA ASN A 23 7.07 -5.47 3.06
C ASN A 23 6.93 -6.88 3.64
N ASP A 24 5.92 -7.13 4.47
CA ASP A 24 5.69 -8.47 4.99
C ASP A 24 4.93 -9.34 3.97
N ILE A 25 4.82 -10.61 4.27
CA ILE A 25 4.14 -11.57 3.41
C ILE A 25 2.64 -11.44 3.58
N ASP A 26 1.93 -11.17 2.49
CA ASP A 26 0.48 -11.10 2.47
C ASP A 26 -0.18 -12.50 2.41
N ARG A 27 -1.51 -12.53 2.48
CA ARG A 27 -2.31 -13.77 2.39
C ARG A 27 -2.16 -14.51 1.05
N ASP A 28 -1.67 -13.82 0.01
CA ASP A 28 -1.43 -14.40 -1.30
C ASP A 28 0.02 -14.92 -1.44
N TYR A 29 0.77 -14.94 -0.33
CA TYR A 29 2.19 -15.29 -0.29
C TYR A 29 3.04 -14.41 -1.22
N GLU A 30 2.72 -13.13 -1.25
CA GLU A 30 3.47 -12.12 -1.98
C GLU A 30 3.88 -11.00 -1.02
N ARG A 31 4.93 -10.28 -1.38
CA ARG A 31 5.37 -9.09 -0.64
C ARG A 31 5.98 -8.05 -1.54
N PHE A 32 5.96 -6.82 -1.10
CA PHE A 32 6.74 -5.76 -1.73
C PHE A 32 8.19 -5.81 -1.24
N THR A 33 9.14 -5.59 -2.15
CA THR A 33 10.52 -5.33 -1.74
C THR A 33 10.64 -3.91 -1.19
N PRO A 34 11.65 -3.61 -0.33
CA PRO A 34 11.89 -2.24 0.12
C PRO A 34 11.96 -1.23 -1.03
N GLY A 35 12.69 -1.56 -2.09
CA GLY A 35 12.76 -0.70 -3.28
C GLY A 35 11.43 -0.53 -4.03
N ALA A 36 10.50 -1.48 -3.92
CA ALA A 36 9.16 -1.32 -4.46
C ALA A 36 8.32 -0.36 -3.61
N LEU A 37 8.45 -0.40 -2.28
CA LEU A 37 7.79 0.55 -1.38
C LEU A 37 8.25 1.98 -1.66
N GLU A 38 9.55 2.21 -1.86
CA GLU A 38 10.10 3.52 -2.22
C GLU A 38 9.55 4.04 -3.56
N GLN A 39 9.44 3.17 -4.56
CA GLN A 39 8.82 3.54 -5.84
C GLN A 39 7.33 3.88 -5.67
N LEU A 40 6.61 3.08 -4.90
CA LEU A 40 5.20 3.33 -4.60
C LEU A 40 5.01 4.66 -3.85
N ALA A 41 5.89 4.99 -2.90
CA ALA A 41 5.84 6.28 -2.18
C ALA A 41 5.84 7.46 -3.17
N GLN A 42 6.67 7.41 -4.20
CA GLN A 42 6.70 8.44 -5.24
C GLN A 42 5.44 8.44 -6.12
N LEU A 43 4.94 7.25 -6.46
CA LEU A 43 3.79 7.09 -7.37
C LEU A 43 2.45 7.45 -6.72
N TYR A 44 2.31 7.28 -5.40
CA TYR A 44 1.05 7.54 -4.71
C TYR A 44 0.81 9.02 -4.43
N VAL A 45 1.82 9.87 -4.42
CA VAL A 45 1.63 11.32 -4.25
C VAL A 45 0.78 11.88 -5.40
N GLY A 46 -0.34 12.52 -5.04
CA GLY A 46 -1.33 13.04 -5.98
C GLY A 46 -2.43 12.04 -6.39
N LYS A 47 -2.34 10.79 -5.95
CA LYS A 47 -3.41 9.81 -6.23
C LYS A 47 -4.64 10.05 -5.37
N THR A 48 -5.77 9.60 -5.88
CA THR A 48 -7.08 9.74 -5.24
C THR A 48 -7.47 8.44 -4.53
N GLY A 49 -8.01 8.57 -3.32
CA GLY A 49 -8.70 7.46 -2.66
C GLY A 49 -10.02 7.17 -3.36
N ILE A 50 -10.31 5.90 -3.59
CA ILE A 50 -11.55 5.41 -4.19
C ILE A 50 -12.11 4.27 -3.33
N PHE A 51 -13.43 4.10 -3.37
CA PHE A 51 -14.07 2.96 -2.72
C PHE A 51 -14.09 1.74 -3.65
N ASP A 52 -13.95 0.56 -3.07
CA ASP A 52 -14.13 -0.75 -3.72
C ASP A 52 -13.31 -0.94 -5.01
N HIS A 53 -12.18 -0.23 -5.14
CA HIS A 53 -11.37 -0.18 -6.37
C HIS A 53 -12.16 0.26 -7.62
N ASP A 54 -13.32 0.91 -7.44
CA ASP A 54 -14.11 1.44 -8.55
C ASP A 54 -13.56 2.82 -8.99
N PRO A 55 -13.01 2.95 -10.21
CA PRO A 55 -12.39 4.19 -10.66
C PRO A 55 -13.39 5.28 -11.06
N LYS A 56 -14.70 5.06 -10.87
CA LYS A 56 -15.71 6.07 -11.18
C LYS A 56 -15.50 7.35 -10.40
N SER A 57 -15.82 8.47 -11.02
CA SER A 57 -15.66 9.80 -10.41
C SER A 57 -16.45 9.96 -9.10
N SER A 58 -17.61 9.31 -8.99
CA SER A 58 -18.45 9.32 -7.78
C SER A 58 -17.79 8.67 -6.56
N GLY A 59 -16.83 7.76 -6.77
CA GLY A 59 -16.08 7.09 -5.70
C GLY A 59 -14.82 7.84 -5.25
N GLN A 60 -14.43 8.90 -5.95
CA GLN A 60 -13.22 9.66 -5.63
C GLN A 60 -13.47 10.60 -4.45
N THR A 61 -12.75 10.40 -3.34
CA THR A 61 -13.00 11.13 -2.09
C THR A 61 -11.78 11.88 -1.57
N ALA A 62 -10.70 11.17 -1.27
CA ALA A 62 -9.50 11.72 -0.65
C ALA A 62 -8.38 11.92 -1.68
N ARG A 63 -7.42 12.80 -1.35
CA ARG A 63 -6.22 13.01 -2.14
C ARG A 63 -4.98 12.80 -1.29
N ILE A 64 -4.10 11.90 -1.73
CA ILE A 64 -2.78 11.71 -1.11
C ILE A 64 -1.88 12.88 -1.50
N TYR A 65 -1.32 13.59 -0.50
CA TYR A 65 -0.43 14.72 -0.74
C TYR A 65 1.01 14.46 -0.27
N ALA A 66 1.22 13.43 0.55
CA ALA A 66 2.54 12.95 0.96
C ALA A 66 2.50 11.43 1.11
N ALA A 67 3.59 10.77 0.74
CA ALA A 67 3.81 9.36 1.02
C ALA A 67 5.30 9.10 1.27
N TRP A 68 5.60 8.17 2.17
CA TRP A 68 6.96 7.83 2.56
C TRP A 68 7.02 6.41 3.08
N VAL A 69 8.22 5.83 3.09
CA VAL A 69 8.47 4.55 3.74
C VAL A 69 8.89 4.81 5.19
N ASP A 70 8.25 4.13 6.12
CA ASP A 70 8.53 4.15 7.54
C ASP A 70 9.07 2.78 7.95
N THR A 71 10.20 2.75 8.67
CA THR A 71 10.76 1.53 9.23
C THR A 71 10.42 1.45 10.71
N ALA A 72 9.70 0.42 11.12
CA ALA A 72 9.32 0.23 12.51
C ALA A 72 10.52 -0.27 13.34
N PRO A 73 10.99 0.51 14.31
CA PRO A 73 12.17 0.14 15.08
C PRO A 73 11.96 -1.16 15.87
N GLY A 74 12.86 -2.12 15.69
CA GLY A 74 12.85 -3.40 16.40
C GLY A 74 11.82 -4.42 15.87
N GLU A 75 11.03 -4.08 14.88
CA GLU A 75 10.11 -5.02 14.23
C GLU A 75 10.76 -5.68 13.01
N THR A 76 10.47 -6.95 12.81
CA THR A 76 10.92 -7.72 11.65
C THR A 76 9.77 -8.41 10.96
N THR A 77 9.89 -8.56 9.65
CA THR A 77 8.97 -9.35 8.83
C THR A 77 9.09 -10.85 9.13
N GLN A 78 8.14 -11.65 8.65
CA GLN A 78 8.16 -13.11 8.73
C GLN A 78 9.43 -13.74 8.11
N VAL A 79 10.17 -13.02 7.29
CA VAL A 79 11.45 -13.45 6.70
C VAL A 79 12.67 -12.86 7.39
N GLY A 80 12.50 -12.17 8.53
CA GLY A 80 13.58 -11.62 9.33
C GLY A 80 14.19 -10.31 8.78
N GLU A 81 13.57 -9.66 7.80
CA GLU A 81 13.99 -8.34 7.34
C GLU A 81 13.37 -7.25 8.22
N ALA A 82 13.97 -6.05 8.25
CA ALA A 82 13.38 -4.90 8.94
C ALA A 82 11.97 -4.62 8.40
N TYR A 83 10.99 -4.50 9.31
CA TYR A 83 9.61 -4.25 8.91
C TYR A 83 9.43 -2.81 8.45
N GLN A 84 8.94 -2.65 7.22
CA GLN A 84 8.74 -1.35 6.56
C GLN A 84 7.31 -1.20 6.08
N ARG A 85 6.75 -0.02 6.30
CA ARG A 85 5.40 0.36 5.91
C ARG A 85 5.43 1.51 4.92
N LEU A 86 4.61 1.42 3.90
CA LEU A 86 4.31 2.57 3.05
C LEU A 86 3.21 3.40 3.73
N MET A 87 3.60 4.55 4.22
CA MET A 87 2.72 5.52 4.86
C MET A 87 2.23 6.54 3.85
N ALA A 88 1.01 7.00 4.02
CA ALA A 88 0.49 8.12 3.25
C ALA A 88 -0.27 9.10 4.15
N ARG A 89 -0.18 10.38 3.79
CA ARG A 89 -1.01 11.44 4.37
C ARG A 89 -1.94 11.95 3.30
N ALA A 90 -3.22 11.90 3.60
CA ALA A 90 -4.30 12.27 2.68
C ALA A 90 -5.21 13.32 3.29
N TYR A 91 -5.91 14.04 2.44
CA TYR A 91 -6.98 14.95 2.86
C TYR A 91 -8.24 14.72 2.07
N LEU A 92 -9.36 15.07 2.65
CA LEU A 92 -10.65 15.22 1.99
C LEU A 92 -11.32 16.52 2.46
N PRO A 93 -12.14 17.19 1.61
CA PRO A 93 -12.80 18.43 2.01
C PRO A 93 -13.89 18.15 3.04
N ARG A 94 -14.03 19.04 4.03
CA ARG A 94 -15.10 19.01 5.03
C ARG A 94 -16.39 19.54 4.43
N THR A 95 -17.02 18.74 3.58
CA THR A 95 -18.36 19.04 3.02
C THR A 95 -19.43 18.24 3.75
N LYS A 96 -20.69 18.61 3.54
CA LYS A 96 -21.84 17.86 4.11
C LYS A 96 -21.84 16.41 3.63
N GLU A 97 -21.46 16.17 2.38
CA GLU A 97 -21.40 14.84 1.76
C GLU A 97 -20.31 13.96 2.40
N ASN A 98 -19.21 14.56 2.85
CA ASN A 98 -18.09 13.84 3.47
C ASN A 98 -18.21 13.66 4.98
N GLN A 99 -19.20 14.30 5.62
CA GLN A 99 -19.32 14.30 7.08
C GLN A 99 -19.46 12.87 7.66
N ALA A 100 -20.34 12.07 7.08
CA ALA A 100 -20.52 10.67 7.53
C ALA A 100 -19.25 9.82 7.34
N LEU A 101 -18.48 10.07 6.28
CA LEU A 101 -17.21 9.39 6.06
C LEU A 101 -16.18 9.79 7.11
N ILE A 102 -16.07 11.08 7.44
CA ILE A 102 -15.17 11.61 8.47
C ILE A 102 -15.51 10.97 9.82
N GLU A 103 -16.76 10.93 10.19
CA GLU A 103 -17.22 10.30 11.45
C GLU A 103 -16.88 8.81 11.51
N GLN A 104 -17.00 8.07 10.40
CA GLN A 104 -16.61 6.66 10.32
C GLN A 104 -15.09 6.45 10.39
N LEU A 105 -14.30 7.37 9.85
CA LEU A 105 -12.84 7.34 9.98
C LEU A 105 -12.41 7.62 11.42
N ASP A 106 -12.97 8.66 12.05
CA ASP A 106 -12.69 9.01 13.46
C ASP A 106 -13.13 7.91 14.42
N ALA A 107 -14.24 7.26 14.14
CA ALA A 107 -14.74 6.13 14.93
C ALA A 107 -13.96 4.82 14.69
N GLY A 108 -13.00 4.79 13.77
CA GLY A 108 -12.24 3.59 13.43
C GLY A 108 -13.06 2.50 12.70
N ILE A 109 -14.23 2.84 12.18
CA ILE A 109 -15.07 1.90 11.42
C ILE A 109 -14.48 1.64 10.02
N LYS A 110 -14.05 2.71 9.34
CA LYS A 110 -13.35 2.62 8.06
C LYS A 110 -11.84 2.81 8.29
N LYS A 111 -11.12 1.72 8.45
CA LYS A 111 -9.69 1.73 8.79
C LYS A 111 -8.80 0.95 7.82
N GLU A 112 -9.38 -0.01 7.09
CA GLU A 112 -8.63 -0.80 6.13
C GLU A 112 -8.57 -0.09 4.78
N VAL A 113 -7.40 -0.19 4.16
CA VAL A 113 -7.15 0.26 2.79
C VAL A 113 -6.49 -0.85 1.98
N SER A 114 -6.64 -0.78 0.68
CA SER A 114 -5.97 -1.68 -0.25
C SER A 114 -5.31 -0.86 -1.36
N VAL A 115 -4.17 -1.33 -1.83
CA VAL A 115 -3.44 -0.66 -2.90
C VAL A 115 -3.69 -1.34 -4.23
N GLY A 116 -4.05 -0.56 -5.25
CA GLY A 116 -4.06 -0.98 -6.64
C GLY A 116 -2.83 -0.44 -7.35
N CYS A 117 -1.95 -1.31 -7.79
CA CYS A 117 -0.76 -0.91 -8.53
C CYS A 117 -0.44 -1.87 -9.68
N ALA A 118 0.18 -1.35 -10.74
CA ALA A 118 0.77 -2.20 -11.75
C ALA A 118 2.11 -2.76 -11.24
N VAL A 119 2.32 -4.05 -11.41
CA VAL A 119 3.53 -4.73 -10.98
C VAL A 119 4.44 -4.94 -12.20
N GLY A 120 5.65 -4.38 -12.15
CA GLY A 120 6.63 -4.48 -13.25
C GLY A 120 7.24 -5.86 -13.36
N SER A 121 7.60 -6.46 -12.22
CA SER A 121 8.10 -7.83 -12.17
C SER A 121 7.76 -8.49 -10.84
N VAL A 122 7.54 -9.78 -10.89
CA VAL A 122 7.36 -10.66 -9.72
C VAL A 122 8.35 -11.79 -9.87
N THR A 123 9.17 -12.02 -8.85
CA THR A 123 10.21 -13.06 -8.88
C THR A 123 10.03 -14.04 -7.73
N CYS A 124 10.41 -15.28 -7.96
CA CYS A 124 10.45 -16.29 -6.90
C CYS A 124 11.57 -15.95 -5.90
N SER A 125 11.23 -15.87 -4.61
CA SER A 125 12.21 -15.56 -3.54
C SER A 125 13.26 -16.64 -3.32
N VAL A 126 13.05 -17.84 -3.85
CA VAL A 126 13.96 -18.99 -3.69
C VAL A 126 15.00 -19.06 -4.80
N CYS A 127 14.58 -18.94 -6.06
CA CYS A 127 15.47 -19.10 -7.20
C CYS A 127 15.64 -17.82 -8.05
N GLY A 128 14.97 -16.72 -7.70
CA GLY A 128 15.07 -15.47 -8.44
C GLY A 128 14.35 -15.48 -9.80
N THR A 129 13.78 -16.61 -10.23
CA THR A 129 13.14 -16.73 -11.55
C THR A 129 11.91 -15.83 -11.63
N PRO A 130 11.76 -15.03 -12.70
CA PRO A 130 10.56 -14.26 -12.94
C PRO A 130 9.31 -15.16 -13.02
N ARG A 131 8.19 -14.73 -12.43
CA ARG A 131 6.95 -15.51 -12.41
C ARG A 131 6.48 -15.90 -13.81
N LYS A 132 6.64 -15.03 -14.77
CA LYS A 132 6.26 -15.28 -16.19
C LYS A 132 7.04 -16.42 -16.86
N GLU A 133 8.23 -16.72 -16.36
CA GLU A 133 9.07 -17.81 -16.88
C GLU A 133 8.75 -19.13 -16.20
N GLY A 134 8.05 -19.08 -15.03
CA GLY A 134 7.73 -20.24 -14.24
C GLY A 134 8.92 -20.84 -13.49
N CYS A 135 8.65 -21.54 -12.41
CA CYS A 135 9.64 -22.34 -11.68
C CYS A 135 8.93 -23.48 -10.93
N ALA A 136 9.69 -24.47 -10.50
CA ALA A 136 9.16 -25.63 -9.75
C ALA A 136 8.65 -25.27 -8.35
N HIS A 137 8.86 -24.04 -7.92
CA HIS A 137 8.51 -23.59 -6.58
C HIS A 137 7.06 -23.12 -6.51
N GLN A 138 6.30 -23.63 -5.53
CA GLN A 138 4.88 -23.27 -5.33
C GLN A 138 4.75 -22.23 -4.21
N LYS A 139 3.81 -21.27 -4.39
CA LYS A 139 3.45 -20.29 -3.36
C LYS A 139 2.95 -20.99 -2.09
N GLY A 140 3.38 -20.51 -0.93
CA GLY A 140 2.91 -21.01 0.37
C GLY A 140 3.31 -22.45 0.70
N TYR A 141 4.06 -23.13 -0.16
CA TYR A 141 4.50 -24.50 0.12
C TYR A 141 5.55 -24.51 1.22
N ARG A 142 5.33 -25.33 2.26
CA ARG A 142 6.29 -25.63 3.32
C ARG A 142 6.72 -27.07 3.17
N PRO A 143 7.98 -27.36 2.84
CA PRO A 143 8.49 -28.73 2.92
C PRO A 143 8.33 -29.24 4.35
N SER A 144 7.82 -30.45 4.53
CA SER A 144 7.70 -31.10 5.84
C SER A 144 9.08 -31.20 6.50
N GLY A 145 9.24 -30.59 7.70
CA GLY A 145 10.41 -30.73 8.55
C GLY A 145 11.51 -29.65 8.46
N GLY A 146 11.34 -28.62 7.62
CA GLY A 146 12.26 -27.46 7.58
C GLY A 146 11.65 -26.19 8.20
N PRO A 147 12.49 -25.17 8.54
CA PRO A 147 11.96 -23.85 8.80
C PRO A 147 11.10 -23.45 7.61
N ALA A 148 9.97 -22.80 7.87
CA ALA A 148 9.03 -22.41 6.82
C ALA A 148 9.76 -21.66 5.71
N LEU A 149 9.99 -22.32 4.58
CA LEU A 149 10.38 -21.65 3.36
C LEU A 149 9.17 -20.86 2.88
N LEU A 150 8.98 -19.72 3.53
CA LEU A 150 8.06 -18.69 3.05
C LEU A 150 8.59 -18.27 1.69
N ARG A 151 7.77 -18.41 0.66
CA ARG A 151 8.10 -18.06 -0.72
C ARG A 151 7.31 -16.84 -1.14
N PRO A 152 7.69 -15.65 -0.70
CA PRO A 152 7.10 -14.46 -1.25
C PRO A 152 7.61 -14.26 -2.68
N LEU A 153 6.71 -14.01 -3.58
CA LEU A 153 7.06 -13.38 -4.84
C LEU A 153 7.32 -11.89 -4.54
N ALA A 154 8.56 -11.45 -4.74
CA ALA A 154 8.86 -10.03 -4.60
C ALA A 154 8.21 -9.24 -5.75
N ARG A 155 7.50 -8.18 -5.40
CA ARG A 155 6.89 -7.28 -6.38
C ARG A 155 7.77 -6.04 -6.56
N ARG A 156 7.97 -5.61 -7.79
CA ARG A 156 8.49 -4.28 -8.11
C ARG A 156 7.36 -3.46 -8.71
N ALA A 157 7.19 -2.23 -8.26
CA ALA A 157 6.22 -1.32 -8.86
C ALA A 157 6.58 -1.06 -10.33
N GLY A 158 5.60 -1.18 -11.22
CA GLY A 158 5.77 -0.82 -12.62
C GLY A 158 5.65 0.69 -12.82
N LYS A 159 6.47 1.24 -13.70
CA LYS A 159 6.23 2.60 -14.21
C LYS A 159 5.07 2.54 -15.21
N LYS A 160 4.07 3.40 -15.03
CA LYS A 160 3.13 3.81 -16.07
C LYS A 160 3.44 5.23 -16.46
#